data_79db75c4ff132f5b15e549f1ac9876a2
#
_entry.id   79db75c4ff132f5b15e549f1ac9876a2
#
_cell.length_a   1.000
_cell.length_b   1.000
_cell.length_c   1.000
_cell.angle_alpha   90.00
_cell.angle_beta   90.00
_cell.angle_gamma   90.00
#
_symmetry.space_group_name_H-M   'P 1'
#
loop_
_entity.id
_entity.type
_entity.pdbx_description
1 polymer ?
#
loop_
_entity_poly.entity_id
_entity_poly.type
_entity_poly.pdbx_seq_one_letter_code
_entity_poly.pdbx_strand_id
1 'polypeptide(L)'
;MLEPYGASNPLPVFAFKEAKLRSPAIMGAEKNHLRLIVDFGNESYKGIMWNQAQRITSIYNHSVATLAFSPKINTWNGMDSIDLQLFAIDLKRKIIDYRNYFDTKETLLKNILQKSKKTVVYVNKGRQTLPESVTDNCEIVTYENELCTKDTEIVIFYDLPDMNIFTKESFPLPAWYDGFLFLLFNQNDYSGWSNSAIIKYP
;
A
#
# COMPACT_ATOMS: atom_id res chain seq x y z
N MET A 1 -4.84 -15.11 -35.27
CA MET A 1 -6.06 -14.57 -34.65
C MET A 1 -6.21 -15.27 -33.30
N LEU A 2 -6.34 -14.52 -32.20
CA LEU A 2 -6.45 -15.13 -30.85
C LEU A 2 -7.90 -15.36 -30.41
N GLU A 3 -8.87 -14.83 -31.15
CA GLU A 3 -10.30 -14.97 -30.89
C GLU A 3 -10.95 -16.03 -31.85
N PRO A 4 -12.07 -16.66 -31.46
CA PRO A 4 -12.84 -16.48 -30.23
C PRO A 4 -12.25 -17.23 -29.03
N TYR A 5 -12.40 -16.64 -27.83
CA TYR A 5 -12.03 -17.28 -26.58
C TYR A 5 -13.14 -18.19 -26.05
N GLY A 6 -12.79 -19.29 -25.38
CA GLY A 6 -13.73 -20.26 -24.83
C GLY A 6 -13.04 -21.42 -24.12
N ALA A 7 -13.74 -22.55 -23.97
CA ALA A 7 -13.24 -23.70 -23.20
C ALA A 7 -11.92 -24.29 -23.76
N SER A 8 -11.70 -24.24 -25.07
CA SER A 8 -10.47 -24.72 -25.73
C SER A 8 -9.47 -23.61 -26.07
N ASN A 9 -9.84 -22.35 -25.84
CA ASN A 9 -8.98 -21.18 -26.10
C ASN A 9 -9.20 -20.14 -25.00
N PRO A 10 -8.53 -20.29 -23.85
CA PRO A 10 -8.74 -19.40 -22.72
C PRO A 10 -8.27 -17.97 -23.03
N LEU A 11 -8.91 -16.99 -22.38
CA LEU A 11 -8.51 -15.60 -22.47
C LEU A 11 -7.03 -15.45 -22.07
N PRO A 12 -6.18 -14.81 -22.90
CA PRO A 12 -4.77 -14.64 -22.55
C PRO A 12 -4.60 -13.79 -21.31
N VAL A 13 -3.73 -14.21 -20.42
CA VAL A 13 -3.32 -13.46 -19.23
C VAL A 13 -1.91 -12.94 -19.44
N PHE A 14 -1.77 -11.64 -19.33
CA PHE A 14 -0.49 -10.95 -19.41
C PHE A 14 0.04 -10.63 -18.02
N ALA A 15 1.36 -10.58 -17.89
CA ALA A 15 2.02 -10.08 -16.70
C ALA A 15 2.84 -8.83 -17.05
N PHE A 16 2.73 -7.80 -16.19
CA PHE A 16 3.53 -6.58 -16.30
C PHE A 16 4.17 -6.25 -14.97
N LYS A 17 5.47 -6.02 -14.97
CA LYS A 17 6.25 -5.62 -13.80
C LYS A 17 6.30 -4.11 -13.70
N GLU A 18 6.29 -3.61 -12.46
CA GLU A 18 6.48 -2.17 -12.17
C GLU A 18 5.38 -1.23 -12.69
N ALA A 19 4.15 -1.75 -12.81
CA ALA A 19 2.99 -0.89 -13.05
C ALA A 19 2.78 0.06 -11.86
N LYS A 20 2.50 1.33 -12.13
CA LYS A 20 2.11 2.29 -11.08
C LYS A 20 0.60 2.27 -10.92
N LEU A 21 0.14 2.21 -9.68
CA LEU A 21 -1.28 2.16 -9.34
C LEU A 21 -1.74 3.50 -8.78
N ARG A 22 -2.89 4.00 -9.25
CA ARG A 22 -3.48 5.26 -8.78
C ARG A 22 -4.98 5.13 -8.56
N SER A 23 -5.51 6.04 -7.74
CA SER A 23 -6.96 6.25 -7.54
C SER A 23 -7.73 4.96 -7.25
N PRO A 24 -7.29 4.13 -6.27
CA PRO A 24 -8.06 2.97 -5.87
C PRO A 24 -9.42 3.40 -5.34
N ALA A 25 -10.48 2.71 -5.76
CA ALA A 25 -11.85 2.98 -5.35
C ALA A 25 -12.67 1.69 -5.31
N ILE A 26 -13.60 1.62 -4.37
CA ILE A 26 -14.56 0.54 -4.29
C ILE A 26 -15.70 0.83 -5.28
N MET A 27 -16.14 -0.20 -6.00
CA MET A 27 -17.24 -0.09 -6.96
C MET A 27 -18.21 -1.28 -6.89
N GLY A 28 -19.34 -1.13 -7.60
CA GLY A 28 -20.43 -2.11 -7.63
C GLY A 28 -21.52 -1.80 -6.61
N ALA A 29 -22.73 -2.30 -6.85
CA ALA A 29 -23.89 -2.10 -5.96
C ALA A 29 -23.63 -2.65 -4.55
N GLU A 30 -22.95 -3.79 -4.46
CA GLU A 30 -22.58 -4.44 -3.20
C GLU A 30 -21.25 -3.96 -2.63
N LYS A 31 -20.58 -2.97 -3.28
CA LYS A 31 -19.27 -2.42 -2.87
C LYS A 31 -18.19 -3.50 -2.66
N ASN A 32 -18.21 -4.53 -3.49
CA ASN A 32 -17.33 -5.71 -3.37
C ASN A 32 -16.18 -5.74 -4.40
N HIS A 33 -16.16 -4.82 -5.37
CA HIS A 33 -15.15 -4.78 -6.41
C HIS A 33 -14.17 -3.63 -6.19
N LEU A 34 -12.94 -3.80 -6.67
CA LEU A 34 -11.91 -2.78 -6.64
C LEU A 34 -11.69 -2.24 -8.05
N ARG A 35 -11.72 -0.92 -8.20
CA ARG A 35 -11.30 -0.19 -9.40
C ARG A 35 -10.06 0.63 -9.09
N LEU A 36 -9.15 0.73 -10.04
CA LEU A 36 -7.96 1.59 -9.94
C LEU A 36 -7.51 2.01 -11.35
N ILE A 37 -6.59 2.95 -11.40
CA ILE A 37 -5.87 3.31 -12.63
C ILE A 37 -4.52 2.64 -12.61
N VAL A 38 -4.16 2.02 -13.72
CA VAL A 38 -2.87 1.36 -13.95
C VAL A 38 -2.10 2.15 -14.98
N ASP A 39 -0.90 2.60 -14.62
CA ASP A 39 0.00 3.28 -15.53
C ASP A 39 1.09 2.32 -16.02
N PHE A 40 1.22 2.20 -17.33
CA PHE A 40 2.27 1.50 -18.06
C PHE A 40 3.16 2.53 -18.77
N GLY A 41 4.07 3.16 -18.03
CA GLY A 41 4.84 4.27 -18.57
C GLY A 41 3.98 5.50 -18.83
N ASN A 42 3.76 5.82 -20.10
CA ASN A 42 2.96 7.00 -20.51
C ASN A 42 1.48 6.68 -20.75
N GLU A 43 1.10 5.42 -20.73
CA GLU A 43 -0.27 4.98 -20.97
C GLU A 43 -0.98 4.64 -19.66
N SER A 44 -2.25 5.01 -19.55
CA SER A 44 -3.08 4.77 -18.38
C SER A 44 -4.34 4.02 -18.75
N TYR A 45 -4.65 2.97 -17.99
CA TYR A 45 -5.81 2.12 -18.20
C TYR A 45 -6.62 1.98 -16.91
N LYS A 46 -7.93 1.80 -17.05
CA LYS A 46 -8.79 1.43 -15.94
C LYS A 46 -8.62 -0.06 -15.65
N GLY A 47 -8.24 -0.38 -14.41
CA GLY A 47 -8.14 -1.75 -13.90
C GLY A 47 -9.32 -2.08 -13.00
N ILE A 48 -9.90 -3.28 -13.17
CA ILE A 48 -10.99 -3.78 -12.34
C ILE A 48 -10.58 -5.15 -11.79
N MET A 49 -10.72 -5.29 -10.46
CA MET A 49 -10.51 -6.54 -9.75
C MET A 49 -11.80 -6.95 -9.06
N TRP A 50 -12.39 -8.04 -9.52
CA TRP A 50 -13.69 -8.49 -9.05
C TRP A 50 -13.60 -9.14 -7.67
N ASN A 51 -14.56 -8.82 -6.79
CA ASN A 51 -14.67 -9.35 -5.42
C ASN A 51 -13.41 -9.17 -4.56
N GLN A 52 -12.70 -8.05 -4.76
CA GLN A 52 -11.44 -7.74 -4.08
C GLN A 52 -11.44 -6.33 -3.45
N ALA A 53 -12.60 -5.83 -3.04
CA ALA A 53 -12.71 -4.51 -2.42
C ALA A 53 -11.84 -4.36 -1.16
N GLN A 54 -11.64 -5.45 -0.40
CA GLN A 54 -10.80 -5.46 0.80
C GLN A 54 -9.34 -5.08 0.53
N ARG A 55 -8.86 -5.25 -0.71
CA ARG A 55 -7.49 -4.88 -1.08
C ARG A 55 -7.25 -3.38 -1.15
N ILE A 56 -8.30 -2.56 -1.08
CA ILE A 56 -8.17 -1.10 -1.10
C ILE A 56 -7.27 -0.59 0.03
N THR A 57 -7.26 -1.26 1.18
CA THR A 57 -6.42 -0.89 2.33
C THR A 57 -4.92 -1.10 2.10
N SER A 58 -4.56 -1.90 1.09
CA SER A 58 -3.17 -2.22 0.77
C SER A 58 -2.65 -1.48 -0.46
N ILE A 59 -3.53 -0.78 -1.20
CA ILE A 59 -3.16 -0.13 -2.46
C ILE A 59 -3.31 1.37 -2.31
N TYR A 60 -2.18 2.06 -2.33
CA TYR A 60 -2.11 3.52 -2.22
C TYR A 60 -1.77 4.14 -3.57
N ASN A 61 -2.04 5.44 -3.71
CA ASN A 61 -1.62 6.18 -4.88
C ASN A 61 -0.11 6.04 -5.06
N HIS A 62 0.29 5.79 -6.32
CA HIS A 62 1.68 5.55 -6.72
C HIS A 62 2.31 4.25 -6.20
N SER A 63 1.53 3.32 -5.64
CA SER A 63 2.04 1.97 -5.38
C SER A 63 2.58 1.36 -6.67
N VAL A 64 3.71 0.67 -6.57
CA VAL A 64 4.30 -0.09 -7.68
C VAL A 64 4.02 -1.57 -7.50
N ALA A 65 3.57 -2.22 -8.55
CA ALA A 65 3.16 -3.62 -8.48
C ALA A 65 3.52 -4.42 -9.74
N THR A 66 3.64 -5.72 -9.58
CA THR A 66 3.53 -6.67 -10.69
C THR A 66 2.07 -7.07 -10.82
N LEU A 67 1.54 -7.02 -12.03
CA LEU A 67 0.15 -7.31 -12.33
C LEU A 67 0.02 -8.55 -13.19
N ALA A 68 -1.06 -9.32 -12.98
CA ALA A 68 -1.58 -10.28 -13.93
C ALA A 68 -2.96 -9.81 -14.40
N PHE A 69 -3.15 -9.65 -15.70
CA PHE A 69 -4.36 -9.07 -16.26
C PHE A 69 -4.70 -9.58 -17.67
N SER A 70 -5.94 -9.36 -18.08
CA SER A 70 -6.37 -9.46 -19.47
C SER A 70 -7.01 -8.15 -19.91
N PRO A 71 -6.63 -7.60 -21.07
CA PRO A 71 -7.30 -6.45 -21.65
C PRO A 71 -8.69 -6.84 -22.14
N LYS A 72 -9.66 -5.95 -21.97
CA LYS A 72 -11.03 -6.07 -22.49
C LYS A 72 -11.45 -4.78 -23.14
N ILE A 73 -12.09 -4.88 -24.30
CA ILE A 73 -12.76 -3.74 -24.93
C ILE A 73 -14.04 -3.46 -24.14
N ASN A 74 -14.19 -2.23 -23.71
CA ASN A 74 -15.38 -1.71 -23.05
C ASN A 74 -16.00 -0.63 -23.93
N THR A 75 -17.16 -0.92 -24.53
CA THR A 75 -17.90 0.03 -25.35
C THR A 75 -18.94 0.75 -24.50
N TRP A 76 -18.80 2.06 -24.35
CA TRP A 76 -19.73 2.90 -23.63
C TRP A 76 -20.13 4.11 -24.49
N ASN A 77 -21.43 4.32 -24.68
CA ASN A 77 -21.98 5.40 -25.53
C ASN A 77 -21.35 5.44 -26.95
N GLY A 78 -21.06 4.29 -27.55
CA GLY A 78 -20.43 4.19 -28.87
C GLY A 78 -18.93 4.51 -28.90
N MET A 79 -18.29 4.70 -27.78
CA MET A 79 -16.84 4.87 -27.65
C MET A 79 -16.20 3.63 -27.05
N ASP A 80 -15.17 3.14 -27.71
CA ASP A 80 -14.40 2.00 -27.25
C ASP A 80 -13.25 2.47 -26.36
N SER A 81 -13.07 1.78 -25.25
CA SER A 81 -11.93 1.92 -24.36
C SER A 81 -11.37 0.56 -23.98
N ILE A 82 -10.11 0.50 -23.58
CA ILE A 82 -9.51 -0.71 -23.06
C ILE A 82 -9.55 -0.64 -21.53
N ASP A 83 -10.25 -1.60 -20.94
CA ASP A 83 -10.22 -1.86 -19.50
C ASP A 83 -9.36 -3.10 -19.23
N LEU A 84 -8.70 -3.14 -18.07
CA LEU A 84 -7.91 -4.29 -17.65
C LEU A 84 -8.68 -5.10 -16.61
N GLN A 85 -8.99 -6.34 -16.92
CA GLN A 85 -9.44 -7.27 -15.89
C GLN A 85 -8.23 -7.76 -15.12
N LEU A 86 -8.10 -7.35 -13.86
CA LEU A 86 -6.97 -7.73 -13.00
C LEU A 86 -7.29 -9.05 -12.29
N PHE A 87 -6.34 -9.98 -12.33
CA PHE A 87 -6.42 -11.27 -11.63
C PHE A 87 -5.53 -11.31 -10.40
N ALA A 88 -4.35 -10.67 -10.49
CA ALA A 88 -3.42 -10.56 -9.36
C ALA A 88 -2.73 -9.20 -9.35
N ILE A 89 -2.44 -8.74 -8.14
CA ILE A 89 -1.62 -7.57 -7.84
C ILE A 89 -0.60 -8.02 -6.79
N ASP A 90 0.68 -7.98 -7.14
CA ASP A 90 1.80 -8.19 -6.22
C ASP A 90 2.50 -6.83 -6.01
N LEU A 91 2.26 -6.24 -4.84
CA LEU A 91 2.79 -4.93 -4.49
C LEU A 91 4.27 -5.07 -4.14
N LYS A 92 5.11 -4.20 -4.69
CA LYS A 92 6.52 -4.11 -4.28
C LYS A 92 6.64 -3.73 -2.81
N ARG A 93 5.76 -2.82 -2.34
CA ARG A 93 5.70 -2.42 -0.94
C ARG A 93 4.50 -3.10 -0.28
N LYS A 94 4.75 -3.88 0.75
CA LYS A 94 3.72 -4.56 1.52
C LYS A 94 3.38 -3.71 2.75
N ILE A 95 2.19 -3.13 2.77
CA ILE A 95 1.71 -2.31 3.89
C ILE A 95 0.75 -3.15 4.72
N ILE A 96 1.04 -3.24 6.02
CA ILE A 96 0.24 -3.96 7.01
C ILE A 96 -0.27 -2.93 8.01
N ASP A 97 -1.58 -2.72 7.98
CA ASP A 97 -2.26 -1.70 8.78
C ASP A 97 -2.82 -2.30 10.06
N TYR A 98 -2.22 -1.94 11.20
CA TYR A 98 -2.68 -2.33 12.54
C TYR A 98 -3.33 -1.18 13.32
N ARG A 99 -3.68 -0.07 12.66
CA ARG A 99 -4.24 1.11 13.33
C ARG A 99 -5.52 0.84 14.13
N ASN A 100 -6.28 -0.16 13.75
CA ASN A 100 -7.55 -0.55 14.41
C ASN A 100 -7.45 -1.90 15.10
N TYR A 101 -6.25 -2.39 15.38
CA TYR A 101 -6.06 -3.66 16.05
C TYR A 101 -6.24 -3.52 17.57
N PHE A 102 -6.79 -4.55 18.22
CA PHE A 102 -7.15 -4.50 19.65
C PHE A 102 -5.96 -4.72 20.59
N ASP A 103 -4.85 -5.22 20.10
CA ASP A 103 -3.64 -5.40 20.91
C ASP A 103 -2.92 -4.09 21.19
N THR A 104 -2.10 -4.06 22.24
CA THR A 104 -1.26 -2.89 22.52
C THR A 104 -0.17 -2.76 21.46
N LYS A 105 0.23 -1.51 21.16
CA LYS A 105 1.33 -1.21 20.25
C LYS A 105 2.61 -1.98 20.61
N GLU A 106 2.92 -2.05 21.92
CA GLU A 106 4.12 -2.72 22.43
C GLU A 106 4.10 -4.22 22.13
N THR A 107 2.93 -4.87 22.27
CA THR A 107 2.78 -6.30 21.97
C THR A 107 2.96 -6.55 20.49
N LEU A 108 2.33 -5.75 19.64
CA LEU A 108 2.48 -5.84 18.18
C LEU A 108 3.94 -5.61 17.75
N LEU A 109 4.58 -4.57 18.30
CA LEU A 109 5.98 -4.26 18.02
C LEU A 109 6.90 -5.42 18.37
N LYS A 110 6.78 -5.99 19.58
CA LYS A 110 7.55 -7.15 20.01
C LYS A 110 7.38 -8.34 19.07
N ASN A 111 6.14 -8.65 18.67
CA ASN A 111 5.84 -9.76 17.77
C ASN A 111 6.46 -9.57 16.37
N ILE A 112 6.52 -8.32 15.87
CA ILE A 112 7.13 -8.01 14.58
C ILE A 112 8.65 -8.15 14.68
N LEU A 113 9.26 -7.57 15.72
CA LEU A 113 10.71 -7.58 15.92
C LEU A 113 11.31 -8.98 16.10
N GLN A 114 10.53 -9.94 16.59
CA GLN A 114 10.96 -11.33 16.67
C GLN A 114 11.19 -12.00 15.30
N LYS A 115 10.62 -11.42 14.23
CA LYS A 115 10.61 -12.01 12.89
C LYS A 115 11.67 -11.45 11.94
N SER A 116 12.29 -10.34 12.26
CA SER A 116 13.28 -9.69 11.40
C SER A 116 14.40 -9.05 12.21
N LYS A 117 15.62 -9.13 11.67
CA LYS A 117 16.83 -8.53 12.27
C LYS A 117 17.14 -7.14 11.73
N LYS A 118 16.47 -6.71 10.66
CA LYS A 118 16.74 -5.44 9.97
C LYS A 118 15.48 -4.59 9.93
N THR A 119 15.09 -4.10 11.10
CA THR A 119 13.88 -3.32 11.29
C THR A 119 14.23 -1.88 11.65
N VAL A 120 13.58 -0.93 10.99
CA VAL A 120 13.63 0.50 11.30
C VAL A 120 12.28 0.93 11.87
N VAL A 121 12.30 1.58 13.04
CA VAL A 121 11.09 2.07 13.73
C VAL A 121 11.09 3.58 13.72
N TYR A 122 10.08 4.17 13.08
CA TYR A 122 9.88 5.60 13.03
C TYR A 122 9.04 6.07 14.20
N VAL A 123 9.55 7.06 14.92
CA VAL A 123 8.91 7.70 16.08
C VAL A 123 8.91 9.22 15.91
N ASN A 124 8.02 9.92 16.62
CA ASN A 124 8.03 11.37 16.69
C ASN A 124 9.12 11.88 17.64
N LYS A 125 9.74 13.00 17.25
CA LYS A 125 10.73 13.70 18.11
C LYS A 125 10.07 14.15 19.41
N GLY A 126 10.68 13.79 20.54
CA GLY A 126 10.23 14.21 21.88
C GLY A 126 9.06 13.42 22.46
N ARG A 127 8.53 12.40 21.76
CA ARG A 127 7.63 11.42 22.36
C ARG A 127 8.41 10.27 22.99
N GLN A 128 7.80 9.73 24.03
CA GLN A 128 8.40 8.76 24.95
C GLN A 128 9.00 7.56 24.22
N THR A 129 10.16 7.24 24.66
CA THR A 129 10.99 6.08 24.39
C THR A 129 10.18 4.78 24.25
N LEU A 130 10.48 4.07 23.19
CA LEU A 130 10.15 2.66 23.10
C LEU A 130 10.66 1.93 24.35
N PRO A 131 9.99 0.88 24.83
CA PRO A 131 10.47 0.11 25.96
C PRO A 131 11.92 -0.35 25.72
N GLU A 132 12.79 -0.21 26.70
CA GLU A 132 14.22 -0.62 26.59
C GLU A 132 14.38 -2.05 26.06
N SER A 133 13.45 -2.95 26.39
CA SER A 133 13.42 -4.32 25.92
C SER A 133 13.24 -4.50 24.39
N VAL A 134 13.01 -3.40 23.67
CA VAL A 134 12.72 -3.40 22.23
C VAL A 134 13.85 -2.76 21.43
N THR A 135 14.62 -1.89 22.06
CA THR A 135 15.65 -1.06 21.40
C THR A 135 16.83 -1.87 20.84
N ASP A 136 17.12 -3.04 21.40
CA ASP A 136 18.28 -3.85 21.01
C ASP A 136 18.07 -4.59 19.65
N ASN A 137 16.84 -4.63 19.15
CA ASN A 137 16.48 -5.41 17.96
C ASN A 137 16.05 -4.56 16.76
N CYS A 138 16.13 -3.25 16.86
CA CYS A 138 15.72 -2.34 15.78
C CYS A 138 16.50 -1.04 15.81
N GLU A 139 16.54 -0.37 14.66
CA GLU A 139 17.03 1.00 14.55
C GLU A 139 15.87 1.98 14.75
N ILE A 140 16.02 2.91 15.70
CA ILE A 140 14.98 3.90 16.01
C ILE A 140 15.35 5.21 15.33
N VAL A 141 14.41 5.75 14.56
CA VAL A 141 14.60 6.93 13.73
C VAL A 141 13.44 7.90 13.91
N THR A 142 13.72 9.19 13.90
CA THR A 142 12.66 10.21 13.83
C THR A 142 12.27 10.47 12.38
N TYR A 143 11.02 10.86 12.14
CA TYR A 143 10.51 11.13 10.78
C TYR A 143 11.27 12.23 10.00
N GLU A 144 12.07 13.03 10.69
CA GLU A 144 12.91 14.08 10.09
C GLU A 144 14.17 13.52 9.42
N ASN A 145 14.53 12.29 9.73
CA ASN A 145 15.74 11.63 9.24
C ASN A 145 15.40 10.56 8.21
N GLU A 146 16.04 10.62 7.05
CA GLU A 146 16.00 9.55 6.08
C GLU A 146 16.95 8.43 6.50
N LEU A 147 16.42 7.31 6.97
CA LEU A 147 17.27 6.19 7.39
C LEU A 147 16.68 4.82 7.00
N CYS A 148 16.19 4.69 5.79
CA CYS A 148 15.94 3.39 5.23
C CYS A 148 17.15 2.98 4.38
N THR A 149 17.90 1.97 4.81
CA THR A 149 18.99 1.41 4.01
C THR A 149 18.47 0.33 3.07
N LYS A 150 19.25 0.01 2.03
CA LYS A 150 18.87 -1.06 1.06
C LYS A 150 18.64 -2.43 1.70
N ASP A 151 19.19 -2.62 2.88
CA ASP A 151 19.07 -3.87 3.64
C ASP A 151 17.87 -3.89 4.59
N THR A 152 17.12 -2.79 4.73
CA THR A 152 15.97 -2.73 5.62
C THR A 152 14.86 -3.64 5.11
N GLU A 153 14.47 -4.62 5.92
CA GLU A 153 13.42 -5.58 5.60
C GLU A 153 12.04 -5.09 6.06
N ILE A 154 12.00 -4.45 7.22
CA ILE A 154 10.77 -3.99 7.87
C ILE A 154 10.92 -2.53 8.27
N VAL A 155 9.92 -1.75 7.93
CA VAL A 155 9.72 -0.39 8.44
C VAL A 155 8.46 -0.37 9.28
N ILE A 156 8.52 0.25 10.45
CA ILE A 156 7.41 0.39 11.37
C ILE A 156 7.16 1.88 11.61
N PHE A 157 5.95 2.34 11.32
CA PHE A 157 5.48 3.64 11.78
C PHE A 157 4.79 3.43 13.14
N TYR A 158 5.54 3.66 14.20
CA TYR A 158 5.08 3.44 15.56
C TYR A 158 4.21 4.59 16.05
N ASP A 159 4.63 5.83 15.80
CA ASP A 159 3.83 7.02 16.07
C ASP A 159 3.21 7.57 14.78
N LEU A 160 2.14 8.35 14.92
CA LEU A 160 1.56 9.09 13.82
C LEU A 160 2.55 10.18 13.40
N PRO A 161 3.02 10.19 12.14
CA PRO A 161 3.90 11.24 11.65
C PRO A 161 3.22 12.63 11.70
N ASP A 162 4.00 13.68 11.88
CA ASP A 162 3.48 15.05 11.83
C ASP A 162 2.94 15.36 10.43
N MET A 163 1.83 16.13 10.36
CA MET A 163 1.15 16.49 9.10
C MET A 163 2.10 17.05 8.03
N ASN A 164 3.09 17.82 8.46
CA ASN A 164 4.06 18.45 7.56
C ASN A 164 4.96 17.44 6.82
N ILE A 165 5.08 16.22 7.31
CA ILE A 165 5.89 15.16 6.70
C ILE A 165 5.15 14.55 5.52
N PHE A 166 3.81 14.43 5.61
CA PHE A 166 2.98 13.89 4.53
C PHE A 166 2.65 14.90 3.42
N THR A 167 2.80 16.19 3.69
CA THR A 167 2.59 17.25 2.67
C THR A 167 3.79 17.45 1.76
N LYS A 168 4.96 16.93 2.12
CA LYS A 168 6.10 16.87 1.21
C LYS A 168 5.82 15.82 0.12
N GLU A 169 6.19 16.12 -1.11
CA GLU A 169 6.02 15.24 -2.28
C GLU A 169 6.68 13.85 -2.12
N SER A 170 7.47 13.66 -1.08
CA SER A 170 8.10 12.39 -0.71
C SER A 170 7.48 11.83 0.57
N PHE A 171 6.79 10.71 0.43
CA PHE A 171 6.55 9.80 1.55
C PHE A 171 7.90 9.46 2.20
N PRO A 172 8.02 9.34 3.53
CA PRO A 172 9.32 9.16 4.20
C PRO A 172 10.09 7.88 3.80
N LEU A 173 9.50 7.05 2.97
CA LEU A 173 10.16 5.87 2.42
C LEU A 173 10.60 6.09 0.99
N PRO A 174 11.88 5.74 0.65
CA PRO A 174 12.39 5.84 -0.70
C PRO A 174 11.55 5.02 -1.69
N ALA A 175 11.47 5.48 -2.93
CA ALA A 175 10.72 4.78 -3.98
C ALA A 175 11.23 3.34 -4.26
N TRP A 176 12.51 3.09 -3.97
CA TRP A 176 13.14 1.77 -4.13
C TRP A 176 12.83 0.77 -3.00
N TYR A 177 12.25 1.23 -1.87
CA TYR A 177 11.94 0.35 -0.75
C TYR A 177 10.83 -0.62 -1.13
N ASP A 178 11.09 -1.91 -1.04
CA ASP A 178 10.18 -3.02 -1.37
C ASP A 178 9.85 -3.95 -0.20
N GLY A 179 10.31 -3.62 1.00
CA GLY A 179 10.05 -4.37 2.23
C GLY A 179 8.65 -4.18 2.80
N PHE A 180 8.45 -4.67 4.01
CA PHE A 180 7.19 -4.52 4.73
C PHE A 180 7.11 -3.19 5.46
N LEU A 181 5.97 -2.52 5.36
CA LEU A 181 5.62 -1.34 6.15
C LEU A 181 4.48 -1.68 7.11
N PHE A 182 4.71 -1.51 8.39
CA PHE A 182 3.71 -1.66 9.44
C PHE A 182 3.26 -0.30 9.96
N LEU A 183 1.94 -0.09 10.08
CA LEU A 183 1.35 1.09 10.67
C LEU A 183 0.78 0.71 12.04
N LEU A 184 1.44 1.15 13.12
CA LEU A 184 1.08 0.79 14.50
C LEU A 184 0.43 1.92 15.31
N PHE A 185 0.49 3.17 14.83
CA PHE A 185 -0.16 4.27 15.52
C PHE A 185 -1.67 4.05 15.64
N ASN A 186 -2.30 4.50 16.74
CA ASN A 186 -3.70 4.24 17.06
C ASN A 186 -4.53 5.53 17.15
N GLN A 187 -5.82 5.40 17.50
CA GLN A 187 -6.72 6.55 17.61
C GLN A 187 -6.28 7.60 18.63
N ASN A 188 -5.57 7.23 19.69
CA ASN A 188 -5.08 8.16 20.70
C ASN A 188 -3.95 9.06 20.18
N ASP A 189 -3.31 8.66 19.07
CA ASP A 189 -2.27 9.45 18.41
C ASP A 189 -2.86 10.57 17.54
N TYR A 190 -4.17 10.57 17.30
CA TYR A 190 -4.86 11.52 16.42
C TYR A 190 -5.24 12.84 17.09
N SER A 191 -4.86 13.09 18.33
CA SER A 191 -5.16 14.34 19.01
C SER A 191 -4.57 15.54 18.23
N GLY A 192 -5.44 16.37 17.66
CA GLY A 192 -5.06 17.51 16.82
C GLY A 192 -5.20 17.31 15.31
N TRP A 193 -5.52 16.12 14.82
CA TRP A 193 -5.81 15.88 13.41
C TRP A 193 -7.32 16.00 13.12
N SER A 194 -7.69 16.63 12.01
CA SER A 194 -9.08 16.60 11.57
C SER A 194 -9.40 15.21 10.99
N ASN A 195 -10.62 14.71 11.21
CA ASN A 195 -11.09 13.44 10.64
C ASN A 195 -10.90 13.35 9.12
N SER A 196 -10.93 14.48 8.41
CA SER A 196 -10.72 14.54 6.97
C SER A 196 -9.26 14.30 6.55
N ALA A 197 -8.30 14.63 7.42
CA ALA A 197 -6.89 14.36 7.15
C ALA A 197 -6.55 12.88 7.35
N ILE A 198 -7.17 12.23 8.34
CA ILE A 198 -6.96 10.80 8.65
C ILE A 198 -7.43 9.89 7.51
N ILE A 199 -8.49 10.29 6.79
CA ILE A 199 -9.06 9.50 5.68
C ILE A 199 -8.22 9.60 4.40
N LYS A 200 -7.46 10.67 4.23
CA LYS A 200 -6.67 10.94 3.01
C LYS A 200 -5.32 10.24 2.98
N TYR A 201 -4.82 9.83 4.13
CA TYR A 201 -3.50 9.21 4.25
C TYR A 201 -3.65 7.82 4.85
N PRO A 202 -2.98 6.82 4.26
CA PRO A 202 -3.02 5.44 4.73
C PRO A 202 -2.49 5.30 6.16
#